data_25c07f8b2da94bc2847389c943443352
#
_entry.id   25c07f8b2da94bc2847389c943443352
#
_cell.length_a   1.000
_cell.length_b   1.000
_cell.length_c   1.000
_cell.angle_alpha   90.00
_cell.angle_beta   90.00
_cell.angle_gamma   90.00
#
_symmetry.space_group_name_H-M   'P 1'
#
loop_
_entity.id
_entity.type
_entity.pdbx_description
1 polymer ?
#
loop_
_entity_poly.entity_id
_entity_poly.type
_entity_poly.pdbx_seq_one_letter_code
_entity_poly.pdbx_strand_id
1 'polypeptide(L)'
;MKKINNLFPILILSLLFFSINSCNKNISLRKADTHDTIGNSLLSIHDLDNGDLIFVSAQTKDLSGAINRVTQVSEKRNYDHVGLIEKTKDSIFVLHASPSGGSQREEINHFYQTQTKKNNNIVIYRLKPEFQHTIPDAILTAKSLVGKAYNWNYILNDDTFYCSDFIERAFRKDYVFKLIPMNFKNPETGKFDDYWIDFYAKKNLKIPQDEPGTNPNQIAESEKLEEIGPLLIYPK
;
A
#
# COMPACT_ATOMS: atom_id res chain seq x y z
N MET A 1 0.70 -48.76 -72.48
CA MET A 1 0.17 -50.16 -72.37
C MET A 1 -0.65 -50.30 -71.11
N LYS A 2 -1.94 -50.59 -71.28
CA LYS A 2 -2.83 -51.45 -70.45
C LYS A 2 -2.96 -51.02 -68.98
N LYS A 3 -4.09 -50.91 -68.29
CA LYS A 3 -5.51 -51.23 -68.64
C LYS A 3 -6.41 -50.55 -67.64
N ILE A 4 -7.49 -50.05 -68.09
CA ILE A 4 -8.73 -49.66 -67.48
C ILE A 4 -9.29 -50.81 -66.62
N ASN A 5 -9.88 -50.52 -65.46
CA ASN A 5 -11.14 -51.12 -65.07
C ASN A 5 -11.93 -50.28 -64.08
N ASN A 6 -13.06 -49.84 -64.53
CA ASN A 6 -14.22 -49.32 -63.80
C ASN A 6 -14.78 -50.38 -62.86
N LEU A 7 -15.39 -49.96 -61.79
CA LEU A 7 -16.69 -50.45 -61.31
C LEU A 7 -17.31 -49.53 -60.29
N PHE A 8 -18.34 -48.83 -60.64
CA PHE A 8 -19.51 -48.42 -59.83
C PHE A 8 -20.39 -49.68 -59.60
N PRO A 9 -21.39 -49.74 -58.74
CA PRO A 9 -22.00 -48.73 -57.78
C PRO A 9 -22.34 -49.37 -56.43
N ILE A 10 -22.93 -48.64 -55.51
CA ILE A 10 -24.25 -48.95 -54.91
C ILE A 10 -24.58 -47.87 -53.87
N LEU A 11 -25.63 -47.16 -54.16
CA LEU A 11 -26.32 -46.19 -53.30
C LEU A 11 -27.12 -46.96 -52.23
N ILE A 12 -26.83 -46.81 -50.98
CA ILE A 12 -27.73 -47.24 -49.90
C ILE A 12 -28.13 -46.01 -49.10
N LEU A 13 -29.35 -45.58 -49.26
CA LEU A 13 -30.08 -44.57 -48.58
C LEU A 13 -30.55 -45.16 -47.22
N SER A 14 -29.91 -44.83 -46.15
CA SER A 14 -30.40 -45.15 -44.80
C SER A 14 -30.96 -43.91 -44.13
N LEU A 15 -32.28 -43.91 -44.02
CA LEU A 15 -33.05 -42.98 -43.18
C LEU A 15 -32.65 -43.17 -41.71
N LEU A 16 -32.01 -42.20 -41.13
CA LEU A 16 -31.81 -42.16 -39.69
C LEU A 16 -32.83 -41.22 -39.05
N PHE A 17 -33.68 -41.81 -38.26
CA PHE A 17 -34.61 -41.17 -37.35
C PHE A 17 -33.86 -40.28 -36.35
N PHE A 18 -34.14 -38.99 -36.38
CA PHE A 18 -33.72 -38.08 -35.30
C PHE A 18 -34.69 -38.21 -34.12
N SER A 19 -34.28 -38.91 -33.10
CA SER A 19 -34.92 -38.89 -31.80
C SER A 19 -34.42 -37.63 -31.06
N ILE A 20 -35.27 -36.65 -30.88
CA ILE A 20 -35.05 -35.50 -30.03
C ILE A 20 -35.19 -35.94 -28.58
N ASN A 21 -34.07 -36.28 -27.94
CA ASN A 21 -33.98 -36.40 -26.49
C ASN A 21 -33.82 -35.00 -25.89
N SER A 22 -34.90 -34.47 -25.36
CA SER A 22 -34.92 -33.29 -24.51
C SER A 22 -34.21 -33.63 -23.19
N CYS A 23 -32.94 -33.29 -23.13
CA CYS A 23 -32.17 -33.39 -21.88
C CYS A 23 -32.42 -32.14 -21.04
N ASN A 24 -33.33 -32.28 -20.08
CA ASN A 24 -33.58 -31.29 -19.04
C ASN A 24 -32.32 -31.24 -18.15
N LYS A 25 -31.40 -30.31 -18.43
CA LYS A 25 -30.25 -30.02 -17.56
C LYS A 25 -30.74 -29.20 -16.38
N ASN A 26 -30.98 -29.86 -15.28
CA ASN A 26 -30.97 -29.22 -13.97
C ASN A 26 -29.63 -28.52 -13.80
N ILE A 27 -29.61 -27.17 -13.92
CA ILE A 27 -28.50 -26.32 -13.52
C ILE A 27 -28.52 -26.31 -12.00
N SER A 28 -27.80 -27.25 -11.42
CA SER A 28 -27.37 -27.11 -10.03
C SER A 28 -26.47 -25.89 -9.95
N LEU A 29 -26.95 -24.82 -9.34
CA LEU A 29 -26.13 -23.69 -8.90
C LEU A 29 -25.12 -24.25 -7.89
N ARG A 30 -23.93 -24.59 -8.40
CA ARG A 30 -22.76 -24.76 -7.54
C ARG A 30 -22.56 -23.42 -6.85
N LYS A 31 -22.73 -23.42 -5.53
CA LYS A 31 -22.16 -22.39 -4.66
C LYS A 31 -20.71 -22.23 -5.09
N ALA A 32 -20.38 -21.07 -5.64
CA ALA A 32 -18.99 -20.71 -5.88
C ALA A 32 -18.33 -20.68 -4.52
N ASP A 33 -17.39 -21.56 -4.31
CA ASP A 33 -16.43 -21.48 -3.23
C ASP A 33 -15.71 -20.15 -3.39
N THR A 34 -16.04 -19.19 -2.51
CA THR A 34 -15.31 -17.93 -2.37
C THR A 34 -14.04 -18.23 -1.59
N HIS A 35 -13.08 -18.84 -2.25
CA HIS A 35 -11.71 -18.88 -1.78
C HIS A 35 -10.81 -18.23 -2.84
N ASP A 36 -10.15 -17.16 -2.39
CA ASP A 36 -8.98 -16.53 -2.98
C ASP A 36 -9.10 -15.81 -4.33
N THR A 37 -9.58 -14.58 -4.26
CA THR A 37 -8.97 -13.47 -5.00
C THR A 37 -8.95 -12.23 -4.12
N ILE A 38 -8.10 -12.23 -3.09
CA ILE A 38 -7.61 -11.01 -2.47
C ILE A 38 -6.60 -10.45 -3.47
N GLY A 39 -6.99 -9.45 -4.23
CA GLY A 39 -6.06 -8.80 -5.14
C GLY A 39 -6.74 -7.97 -6.21
N ASN A 40 -6.66 -6.66 -6.07
CA ASN A 40 -6.96 -5.61 -7.05
C ASN A 40 -8.40 -5.08 -7.14
N SER A 41 -9.22 -5.19 -6.11
CA SER A 41 -10.40 -4.33 -6.01
C SER A 41 -9.95 -2.89 -5.70
N LEU A 42 -10.24 -1.95 -6.61
CA LEU A 42 -10.03 -0.53 -6.36
C LEU A 42 -10.94 -0.10 -5.19
N LEU A 43 -10.35 0.46 -4.16
CA LEU A 43 -11.09 0.97 -3.01
C LEU A 43 -11.62 2.37 -3.29
N SER A 44 -12.80 2.63 -2.80
CA SER A 44 -13.40 3.96 -2.71
C SER A 44 -13.21 4.56 -1.31
N ILE A 45 -13.55 5.82 -1.13
CA ILE A 45 -13.56 6.47 0.18
C ILE A 45 -14.48 5.77 1.20
N HIS A 46 -15.51 5.06 0.73
CA HIS A 46 -16.48 4.37 1.59
C HIS A 46 -15.90 3.08 2.19
N ASP A 47 -14.89 2.51 1.57
CA ASP A 47 -14.24 1.26 1.98
C ASP A 47 -13.16 1.49 3.07
N LEU A 48 -12.86 2.77 3.36
CA LEU A 48 -11.91 3.14 4.41
C LEU A 48 -12.51 2.94 5.79
N ASP A 49 -11.72 2.37 6.69
CA ASP A 49 -12.06 2.23 8.11
C ASP A 49 -11.20 3.14 9.00
N ASN A 50 -11.71 3.42 10.19
CA ASN A 50 -10.96 4.14 11.20
C ASN A 50 -9.74 3.32 11.62
N GLY A 51 -8.54 3.90 11.58
CA GLY A 51 -7.30 3.20 11.88
C GLY A 51 -6.60 2.54 10.70
N ASP A 52 -7.15 2.63 9.47
CA ASP A 52 -6.43 2.23 8.27
C ASP A 52 -5.15 3.05 8.11
N LEU A 53 -4.11 2.44 7.58
CA LEU A 53 -2.88 3.13 7.19
C LEU A 53 -2.91 3.41 5.70
N ILE A 54 -2.63 4.66 5.35
CA ILE A 54 -2.54 5.12 3.96
C ILE A 54 -1.08 5.28 3.57
N PHE A 55 -0.64 4.51 2.58
CA PHE A 55 0.72 4.56 2.04
C PHE A 55 0.75 5.24 0.69
N VAL A 56 1.78 6.03 0.45
CA VAL A 56 2.01 6.75 -0.81
C VAL A 56 3.26 6.21 -1.47
N SER A 57 3.15 5.85 -2.76
CA SER A 57 4.28 5.34 -3.52
C SER A 57 5.37 6.40 -3.71
N ALA A 58 6.62 5.94 -3.67
CA ALA A 58 7.78 6.79 -3.84
C ALA A 58 7.94 7.26 -5.28
N GLN A 59 8.52 8.45 -5.41
CA GLN A 59 9.07 8.97 -6.67
C GLN A 59 10.49 8.46 -6.87
N THR A 60 11.04 8.66 -8.07
CA THR A 60 12.41 8.23 -8.40
C THR A 60 13.48 9.26 -8.04
N LYS A 61 13.07 10.52 -7.80
CA LYS A 61 13.97 11.67 -7.59
C LYS A 61 13.77 12.31 -6.24
N ASP A 62 14.65 13.25 -5.91
CA ASP A 62 14.61 14.08 -4.72
C ASP A 62 14.55 13.26 -3.41
N LEU A 63 14.00 13.82 -2.36
CA LEU A 63 13.86 13.17 -1.05
C LEU A 63 13.09 11.85 -1.14
N SER A 64 12.00 11.82 -1.89
CA SER A 64 11.18 10.64 -2.09
C SER A 64 11.98 9.48 -2.67
N GLY A 65 12.71 9.72 -3.75
CA GLY A 65 13.58 8.72 -4.36
C GLY A 65 14.73 8.29 -3.44
N ALA A 66 15.30 9.23 -2.68
CA ALA A 66 16.36 8.92 -1.73
C ALA A 66 15.89 8.02 -0.58
N ILE A 67 14.70 8.28 -0.02
CA ILE A 67 14.09 7.40 0.98
C ILE A 67 13.93 6.00 0.39
N ASN A 68 13.32 5.90 -0.79
CA ASN A 68 13.03 4.60 -1.39
C ASN A 68 14.31 3.79 -1.67
N ARG A 69 15.34 4.40 -2.26
CA ARG A 69 16.59 3.68 -2.61
C ARG A 69 17.30 3.02 -1.44
N VAL A 70 17.12 3.53 -0.23
CA VAL A 70 17.79 3.01 0.96
C VAL A 70 16.87 2.18 1.87
N THR A 71 15.55 2.20 1.64
CA THR A 71 14.57 1.54 2.49
C THR A 71 13.72 0.51 1.75
N GLN A 72 13.71 0.49 0.43
CA GLN A 72 12.93 -0.47 -0.35
C GLN A 72 13.43 -1.90 -0.12
N VAL A 73 12.52 -2.78 0.27
CA VAL A 73 12.81 -4.19 0.56
C VAL A 73 12.32 -5.13 -0.54
N SER A 74 11.40 -4.65 -1.40
CA SER A 74 10.91 -5.40 -2.56
C SER A 74 10.42 -4.47 -3.66
N GLU A 75 10.36 -4.93 -4.90
CA GLU A 75 9.81 -4.14 -6.02
C GLU A 75 8.32 -3.78 -5.85
N LYS A 76 7.59 -4.58 -5.07
CA LYS A 76 6.15 -4.38 -4.84
C LYS A 76 5.85 -3.28 -3.82
N ARG A 77 6.80 -2.98 -2.91
CA ARG A 77 6.64 -2.01 -1.84
C ARG A 77 7.69 -0.93 -1.95
N ASN A 78 7.28 0.22 -2.44
CA ASN A 78 8.12 1.38 -2.70
C ASN A 78 7.45 2.64 -2.17
N TYR A 79 7.28 2.71 -0.85
CA TYR A 79 6.60 3.82 -0.19
C TYR A 79 7.60 4.82 0.39
N ASP A 80 7.28 6.12 0.26
CA ASP A 80 8.04 7.21 0.88
C ASP A 80 7.23 7.96 1.93
N HIS A 81 5.92 7.67 2.02
CA HIS A 81 5.05 8.33 2.97
C HIS A 81 4.00 7.39 3.54
N VAL A 82 3.58 7.68 4.78
CA VAL A 82 2.52 6.95 5.48
C VAL A 82 1.73 7.90 6.37
N GLY A 83 0.41 7.66 6.49
CA GLY A 83 -0.52 8.36 7.37
C GLY A 83 -1.50 7.38 8.01
N LEU A 84 -2.25 7.87 9.00
CA LEU A 84 -3.27 7.15 9.75
C LEU A 84 -4.65 7.74 9.43
N ILE A 85 -5.61 6.91 9.03
CA ILE A 85 -6.99 7.34 8.74
C ILE A 85 -7.76 7.55 10.06
N GLU A 86 -8.28 8.75 10.23
CA GLU A 86 -9.31 9.06 11.22
C GLU A 86 -10.65 9.21 10.51
N LYS A 87 -11.57 8.27 10.77
CA LYS A 87 -12.94 8.32 10.25
C LYS A 87 -13.89 8.83 11.32
N THR A 88 -14.54 9.94 11.07
CA THR A 88 -15.60 10.51 11.90
C THR A 88 -16.97 10.21 11.28
N LYS A 89 -18.05 10.63 11.94
CA LYS A 89 -19.40 10.46 11.39
C LYS A 89 -19.58 11.08 10.00
N ASP A 90 -18.98 12.27 9.78
CA ASP A 90 -19.27 13.08 8.60
C ASP A 90 -18.04 13.33 7.70
N SER A 91 -16.84 12.92 8.13
CA SER A 91 -15.60 13.25 7.45
C SER A 91 -14.51 12.23 7.69
N ILE A 92 -13.57 12.15 6.76
CA ILE A 92 -12.38 11.30 6.86
C ILE A 92 -11.15 12.20 6.75
N PHE A 93 -10.19 11.97 7.65
CA PHE A 93 -8.94 12.71 7.72
C PHE A 93 -7.74 11.76 7.69
N VAL A 94 -6.61 12.29 7.26
CA VAL A 94 -5.30 11.66 7.35
C VAL A 94 -4.50 12.37 8.44
N LEU A 95 -4.09 11.64 9.46
CA LEU A 95 -3.17 12.09 10.50
C LEU A 95 -1.76 11.67 10.09
N HIS A 96 -0.86 12.61 9.84
CA HIS A 96 0.48 12.32 9.33
C HIS A 96 1.47 13.45 9.64
N ALA A 97 2.77 13.20 9.44
CA ALA A 97 3.79 14.24 9.43
C ALA A 97 4.41 14.38 8.04
N SER A 98 4.44 15.58 7.50
CA SER A 98 4.87 15.89 6.13
C SER A 98 5.93 17.00 6.12
N PRO A 99 6.90 16.98 5.18
CA PRO A 99 7.83 18.08 4.95
C PRO A 99 7.14 19.44 4.79
N SER A 100 5.93 19.46 4.25
CA SER A 100 5.11 20.66 4.13
C SER A 100 4.04 20.64 5.23
N GLY A 101 4.24 21.42 6.29
CA GLY A 101 3.25 21.59 7.35
C GLY A 101 3.51 20.81 8.64
N GLY A 102 4.51 19.94 8.69
CA GLY A 102 4.80 19.13 9.90
C GLY A 102 3.74 18.08 10.17
N SER A 103 3.47 17.79 11.44
CA SER A 103 2.40 16.87 11.85
C SER A 103 1.03 17.54 11.76
N GLN A 104 0.11 16.92 11.03
CA GLN A 104 -1.15 17.55 10.68
C GLN A 104 -2.30 16.56 10.57
N ARG A 105 -3.51 17.11 10.60
CA ARG A 105 -4.77 16.43 10.35
C ARG A 105 -5.36 16.99 9.07
N GLU A 106 -5.23 16.28 7.97
CA GLU A 106 -5.59 16.74 6.63
C GLU A 106 -6.85 16.02 6.14
N GLU A 107 -7.77 16.71 5.47
CA GLU A 107 -8.96 16.11 4.88
C GLU A 107 -8.56 15.18 3.74
N ILE A 108 -9.17 14.00 3.66
CA ILE A 108 -8.76 12.91 2.75
C ILE A 108 -8.77 13.32 1.27
N ASN A 109 -9.75 14.11 0.80
CA ASN A 109 -9.79 14.52 -0.61
C ASN A 109 -8.66 15.51 -0.94
N HIS A 110 -8.31 16.40 -0.01
CA HIS A 110 -7.18 17.31 -0.19
C HIS A 110 -5.87 16.53 -0.21
N PHE A 111 -5.65 15.62 0.76
CA PHE A 111 -4.50 14.73 0.77
C PHE A 111 -4.39 13.94 -0.54
N TYR A 112 -5.47 13.27 -0.96
CA TYR A 112 -5.51 12.48 -2.17
C TYR A 112 -5.14 13.29 -3.42
N GLN A 113 -5.76 14.45 -3.61
CA GLN A 113 -5.47 15.33 -4.75
C GLN A 113 -4.03 15.81 -4.75
N THR A 114 -3.48 16.14 -3.59
CA THR A 114 -2.09 16.60 -3.46
C THR A 114 -1.10 15.51 -3.86
N GLN A 115 -1.35 14.25 -3.47
CA GLN A 115 -0.48 13.12 -3.80
C GLN A 115 -0.64 12.69 -5.26
N THR A 116 -1.85 12.58 -5.78
CA THR A 116 -2.10 12.12 -7.15
C THR A 116 -1.67 13.13 -8.22
N LYS A 117 -1.63 14.43 -7.92
CA LYS A 117 -0.99 15.43 -8.80
C LYS A 117 0.48 15.14 -9.08
N LYS A 118 1.14 14.38 -8.21
CA LYS A 118 2.54 13.96 -8.36
C LYS A 118 2.65 12.58 -9.03
N ASN A 119 1.56 12.02 -9.56
CA ASN A 119 1.46 10.66 -10.10
C ASN A 119 1.82 9.56 -9.08
N ASN A 120 1.55 9.79 -7.80
CA ASN A 120 1.73 8.77 -6.79
C ASN A 120 0.52 7.83 -6.75
N ASN A 121 0.79 6.56 -6.51
CA ASN A 121 -0.22 5.58 -6.16
C ASN A 121 -0.44 5.59 -4.65
N ILE A 122 -1.67 5.35 -4.24
CA ILE A 122 -2.05 5.30 -2.84
C ILE A 122 -2.59 3.91 -2.54
N VAL A 123 -2.07 3.27 -1.50
CA VAL A 123 -2.45 1.91 -1.09
C VAL A 123 -2.88 1.93 0.38
N ILE A 124 -3.94 1.21 0.68
CA ILE A 124 -4.50 1.10 2.02
C ILE A 124 -4.07 -0.22 2.65
N TYR A 125 -3.61 -0.14 3.88
CA TYR A 125 -3.33 -1.27 4.75
C TYR A 125 -4.20 -1.17 6.00
N ARG A 126 -4.58 -2.31 6.55
CA ARG A 126 -5.41 -2.43 7.74
C ARG A 126 -4.74 -3.28 8.79
N LEU A 127 -4.88 -2.92 10.05
CA LEU A 127 -4.48 -3.78 11.15
C LEU A 127 -5.31 -5.06 11.14
N LYS A 128 -4.66 -6.20 11.29
CA LYS A 128 -5.34 -7.48 11.48
C LYS A 128 -6.25 -7.44 12.71
N PRO A 129 -7.33 -8.24 12.75
CA PRO A 129 -8.36 -8.16 13.80
C PRO A 129 -7.81 -8.14 15.22
N GLU A 130 -6.78 -8.93 15.50
CA GLU A 130 -6.15 -9.04 16.83
C GLU A 130 -5.46 -7.74 17.30
N PHE A 131 -5.14 -6.81 16.41
CA PHE A 131 -4.49 -5.53 16.73
C PHE A 131 -5.44 -4.33 16.64
N GLN A 132 -6.67 -4.48 16.15
CA GLN A 132 -7.60 -3.37 15.95
C GLN A 132 -8.05 -2.72 17.28
N HIS A 133 -7.95 -3.42 18.40
CA HIS A 133 -8.23 -2.87 19.73
C HIS A 133 -7.30 -1.69 20.09
N THR A 134 -6.14 -1.55 19.42
CA THR A 134 -5.18 -0.46 19.66
C THR A 134 -5.56 0.85 18.97
N ILE A 135 -6.46 0.80 17.97
CA ILE A 135 -6.82 1.95 17.12
C ILE A 135 -7.34 3.16 17.90
N PRO A 136 -8.25 3.04 18.88
CA PRO A 136 -8.76 4.21 19.58
C PRO A 136 -7.67 5.02 20.27
N ASP A 137 -6.74 4.36 20.97
CA ASP A 137 -5.63 5.00 21.65
C ASP A 137 -4.63 5.59 20.65
N ALA A 138 -4.36 4.89 19.55
CA ALA A 138 -3.48 5.37 18.49
C ALA A 138 -4.00 6.66 17.84
N ILE A 139 -5.29 6.73 17.53
CA ILE A 139 -5.93 7.95 16.99
C ILE A 139 -5.83 9.11 17.98
N LEU A 140 -6.11 8.88 19.28
CA LEU A 140 -5.99 9.90 20.31
C LEU A 140 -4.56 10.41 20.43
N THR A 141 -3.58 9.50 20.43
CA THR A 141 -2.16 9.84 20.49
C THR A 141 -1.76 10.63 19.24
N ALA A 142 -2.08 10.16 18.04
CA ALA A 142 -1.79 10.85 16.79
C ALA A 142 -2.33 12.28 16.78
N LYS A 143 -3.57 12.48 17.25
CA LYS A 143 -4.17 13.82 17.38
C LYS A 143 -3.41 14.73 18.35
N SER A 144 -2.88 14.19 19.43
CA SER A 144 -2.09 14.95 20.40
C SER A 144 -0.72 15.38 19.84
N LEU A 145 -0.21 14.69 18.82
CA LEU A 145 1.05 15.01 18.14
C LEU A 145 0.89 16.04 17.00
N VAL A 146 -0.33 16.40 16.62
CA VAL A 146 -0.59 17.39 15.56
C VAL A 146 -0.05 18.77 15.94
N GLY A 147 0.49 19.52 14.97
CA GLY A 147 1.01 20.87 15.14
C GLY A 147 2.51 20.94 15.43
N LYS A 148 3.21 19.82 15.44
CA LYS A 148 4.66 19.75 15.59
C LYS A 148 5.37 19.91 14.24
N ALA A 149 6.59 20.44 14.24
CA ALA A 149 7.41 20.59 13.04
C ALA A 149 7.84 19.23 12.45
N TYR A 150 8.20 19.23 11.16
CA TYR A 150 8.76 18.04 10.53
C TYR A 150 10.19 17.78 10.99
N ASN A 151 10.50 16.52 11.33
CA ASN A 151 11.82 16.10 11.75
C ASN A 151 12.74 15.86 10.54
N TRP A 152 13.41 16.91 10.12
CA TRP A 152 14.36 16.87 9.01
C TRP A 152 15.69 16.15 9.31
N ASN A 153 15.94 15.81 10.55
CA ASN A 153 17.19 15.16 10.94
C ASN A 153 17.05 13.64 11.03
N TYR A 154 15.82 13.13 11.00
CA TYR A 154 15.50 11.69 11.14
C TYR A 154 16.09 11.05 12.40
N ILE A 155 16.37 11.84 13.44
CA ILE A 155 16.78 11.38 14.77
C ILE A 155 15.58 11.53 15.70
N LEU A 156 15.18 10.46 16.35
CA LEU A 156 13.99 10.45 17.20
C LEU A 156 14.07 11.51 18.33
N ASN A 157 13.02 12.26 18.51
CA ASN A 157 12.81 13.21 19.60
C ASN A 157 11.31 13.42 19.83
N ASP A 158 10.92 14.16 20.87
CA ASP A 158 9.52 14.34 21.23
C ASP A 158 8.91 15.66 20.70
N ASP A 159 9.68 16.48 19.99
CA ASP A 159 9.26 17.80 19.50
C ASP A 159 8.95 17.84 18.01
N THR A 160 9.50 16.92 17.24
CA THR A 160 9.37 16.89 15.76
C THR A 160 9.22 15.46 15.27
N PHE A 161 8.47 15.25 14.18
CA PHE A 161 8.19 13.93 13.64
C PHE A 161 8.39 13.86 12.14
N TYR A 162 8.93 12.75 11.63
CA TYR A 162 8.80 12.36 10.23
C TYR A 162 7.65 11.35 10.08
N CYS A 163 7.22 11.04 8.86
CA CYS A 163 5.95 10.34 8.62
C CYS A 163 5.83 9.01 9.36
N SER A 164 6.82 8.14 9.25
CA SER A 164 6.77 6.82 9.87
C SER A 164 7.04 6.83 11.38
N ASP A 165 7.84 7.79 11.88
CA ASP A 165 7.99 8.04 13.32
C ASP A 165 6.66 8.47 13.94
N PHE A 166 5.93 9.37 13.28
CA PHE A 166 4.60 9.79 13.72
C PHE A 166 3.65 8.59 13.89
N ILE A 167 3.66 7.66 12.95
CA ILE A 167 2.84 6.43 13.02
C ILE A 167 3.34 5.51 14.14
N GLU A 168 4.64 5.29 14.26
CA GLU A 168 5.19 4.49 15.35
C GLU A 168 4.83 5.07 16.72
N ARG A 169 4.94 6.39 16.89
CA ARG A 169 4.55 7.10 18.11
C ARG A 169 3.07 6.93 18.44
N ALA A 170 2.20 7.01 17.44
CA ALA A 170 0.76 6.78 17.62
C ALA A 170 0.46 5.40 18.21
N PHE A 171 1.19 4.38 17.78
CA PHE A 171 0.99 2.99 18.19
C PHE A 171 2.00 2.47 19.23
N ARG A 172 2.90 3.33 19.75
CA ARG A 172 4.01 2.94 20.63
C ARG A 172 3.56 2.26 21.91
N LYS A 173 2.47 2.74 22.52
CA LYS A 173 1.92 2.21 23.77
C LYS A 173 1.69 0.71 23.71
N ASP A 174 1.23 0.21 22.55
CA ASP A 174 0.85 -1.18 22.32
C ASP A 174 1.92 -1.95 21.52
N TYR A 175 3.08 -1.34 21.29
CA TYR A 175 4.22 -1.95 20.57
C TYR A 175 3.80 -2.55 19.22
N VAL A 176 2.89 -1.88 18.49
CA VAL A 176 2.42 -2.36 17.19
C VAL A 176 3.54 -2.37 16.17
N PHE A 177 4.30 -1.28 16.09
CA PHE A 177 5.47 -1.18 15.22
C PHE A 177 6.76 -1.13 16.03
N LYS A 178 7.84 -1.64 15.43
CA LYS A 178 9.16 -1.71 16.07
C LYS A 178 10.08 -0.65 15.48
N LEU A 179 10.91 -0.07 16.34
CA LEU A 179 12.08 0.68 15.88
C LEU A 179 13.11 -0.30 15.31
N ILE A 180 13.74 0.10 14.22
CA ILE A 180 14.84 -0.64 13.58
C ILE A 180 16.05 0.29 13.41
N PRO A 181 17.26 -0.24 13.23
CA PRO A 181 18.39 0.57 12.82
C PRO A 181 18.11 1.24 11.46
N MET A 182 18.21 2.57 11.41
CA MET A 182 18.01 3.35 10.19
C MET A 182 19.11 3.05 9.17
N ASN A 183 18.73 2.92 7.91
CA ASN A 183 19.68 2.71 6.82
C ASN A 183 19.70 3.91 5.86
N PHE A 184 20.90 4.40 5.54
CA PHE A 184 21.16 5.46 4.56
C PHE A 184 22.11 5.01 3.45
N LYS A 185 22.42 3.71 3.41
CA LYS A 185 23.27 3.10 2.40
C LYS A 185 22.43 2.45 1.31
N ASN A 186 22.85 2.61 0.07
CA ASN A 186 22.27 1.87 -1.03
C ASN A 186 22.57 0.37 -0.83
N PRO A 187 21.56 -0.51 -0.83
CA PRO A 187 21.72 -1.94 -0.54
C PRO A 187 22.56 -2.67 -1.58
N GLU A 188 22.60 -2.19 -2.84
CA GLU A 188 23.39 -2.80 -3.92
C GLU A 188 24.88 -2.51 -3.80
N THR A 189 25.23 -1.30 -3.37
CA THR A 189 26.63 -0.85 -3.32
C THR A 189 27.24 -0.89 -1.93
N GLY A 190 26.42 -0.93 -0.88
CA GLY A 190 26.84 -0.81 0.52
C GLY A 190 27.38 0.57 0.90
N LYS A 191 27.37 1.54 -0.01
CA LYS A 191 27.83 2.91 0.21
C LYS A 191 26.66 3.80 0.60
N PHE A 192 26.95 4.89 1.34
CA PHE A 192 25.95 5.93 1.55
C PHE A 192 25.42 6.46 0.22
N ASP A 193 24.12 6.67 0.13
CA ASP A 193 23.49 7.29 -1.04
C ASP A 193 23.89 8.77 -1.13
N ASP A 194 24.24 9.23 -2.32
CA ASP A 194 24.80 10.57 -2.57
C ASP A 194 23.85 11.68 -2.08
N TYR A 195 22.52 11.47 -2.20
CA TYR A 195 21.55 12.42 -1.69
C TYR A 195 21.71 12.64 -0.18
N TRP A 196 21.88 11.56 0.57
CA TRP A 196 22.03 11.65 2.03
C TRP A 196 23.36 12.22 2.47
N ILE A 197 24.44 11.95 1.71
CA ILE A 197 25.74 12.60 1.96
C ILE A 197 25.59 14.12 1.85
N ASP A 198 25.03 14.60 0.73
CA ASP A 198 24.83 16.03 0.49
C ASP A 198 23.86 16.66 1.49
N PHE A 199 22.79 15.96 1.82
CA PHE A 199 21.75 16.43 2.73
C PHE A 199 22.29 16.71 4.12
N TYR A 200 23.05 15.79 4.70
CA TYR A 200 23.62 15.94 6.04
C TYR A 200 24.85 16.86 6.03
N ALA A 201 25.66 16.86 4.98
CA ALA A 201 26.79 17.80 4.84
C ALA A 201 26.32 19.25 4.84
N LYS A 202 25.24 19.60 4.13
CA LYS A 202 24.65 20.97 4.14
C LYS A 202 24.17 21.42 5.51
N LYS A 203 23.85 20.49 6.40
CA LYS A 203 23.42 20.75 7.78
C LYS A 203 24.55 20.71 8.80
N ASN A 204 25.78 20.38 8.36
CA ASN A 204 26.93 20.08 9.23
C ASN A 204 26.60 19.00 10.29
N LEU A 205 25.86 17.97 9.88
CA LEU A 205 25.47 16.83 10.71
C LEU A 205 26.08 15.54 10.18
N LYS A 206 26.25 14.56 11.06
CA LYS A 206 26.57 13.19 10.67
C LYS A 206 25.30 12.48 10.21
N ILE A 207 25.45 11.56 9.23
CA ILE A 207 24.38 10.67 8.83
C ILE A 207 24.06 9.74 10.00
N PRO A 208 22.81 9.67 10.46
CA PRO A 208 22.41 8.85 11.62
C PRO A 208 22.22 7.37 11.21
N GLN A 209 23.24 6.81 10.59
CA GLN A 209 23.26 5.39 10.23
C GLN A 209 23.19 4.53 11.50
N ASP A 210 22.33 3.51 11.48
CA ASP A 210 22.10 2.57 12.57
C ASP A 210 21.43 3.17 13.83
N GLU A 211 21.10 4.48 13.86
CA GLU A 211 20.25 5.04 14.91
C GLU A 211 18.84 4.42 14.87
N PRO A 212 18.17 4.24 16.02
CA PRO A 212 16.83 3.70 16.04
C PRO A 212 15.84 4.60 15.29
N GLY A 213 15.00 4.00 14.47
CA GLY A 213 13.99 4.72 13.70
C GLY A 213 13.02 3.80 12.98
N THR A 214 12.31 4.36 12.03
CA THR A 214 11.32 3.66 11.19
C THR A 214 11.36 4.17 9.76
N ASN A 215 10.76 3.44 8.83
CA ASN A 215 10.50 3.92 7.48
C ASN A 215 9.17 3.35 6.96
N PRO A 216 8.54 3.96 5.94
CA PRO A 216 7.25 3.51 5.42
C PRO A 216 7.27 2.06 4.91
N ASN A 217 8.33 1.65 4.21
CA ASN A 217 8.43 0.29 3.67
C ASN A 217 8.47 -0.76 4.77
N GLN A 218 9.22 -0.51 5.85
CA GLN A 218 9.30 -1.41 6.99
C GLN A 218 7.96 -1.51 7.75
N ILE A 219 7.22 -0.39 7.88
CA ILE A 219 5.87 -0.42 8.48
C ILE A 219 4.94 -1.25 7.61
N ALA A 220 4.95 -1.07 6.28
CA ALA A 220 4.11 -1.83 5.35
C ALA A 220 4.44 -3.35 5.34
N GLU A 221 5.63 -3.74 5.75
CA GLU A 221 6.03 -5.16 5.88
C GLU A 221 5.65 -5.80 7.22
N SER A 222 5.04 -5.04 8.12
CA SER A 222 4.62 -5.57 9.41
C SER A 222 3.63 -6.72 9.23
N GLU A 223 3.90 -7.87 9.86
CA GLU A 223 2.98 -9.02 9.92
C GLU A 223 1.64 -8.69 10.58
N LYS A 224 1.55 -7.54 11.25
CA LYS A 224 0.32 -7.05 11.90
C LYS A 224 -0.62 -6.35 10.93
N LEU A 225 -0.17 -6.09 9.71
CA LEU A 225 -0.94 -5.44 8.65
C LEU A 225 -1.35 -6.44 7.57
N GLU A 226 -2.45 -6.12 6.91
CA GLU A 226 -2.86 -6.70 5.63
C GLU A 226 -3.04 -5.58 4.60
N GLU A 227 -2.63 -5.82 3.38
CA GLU A 227 -2.86 -4.93 2.26
C GLU A 227 -4.31 -5.08 1.81
N ILE A 228 -5.09 -3.99 1.84
CA ILE A 228 -6.49 -3.98 1.42
C ILE A 228 -6.60 -3.68 -0.07
N GLY A 229 -5.80 -2.75 -0.58
CA GLY A 229 -5.74 -2.44 -2.00
C GLY A 229 -5.51 -0.98 -2.32
N PRO A 230 -5.43 -0.64 -3.63
CA PRO A 230 -5.24 0.72 -4.08
C PRO A 230 -6.49 1.57 -3.90
N LEU A 231 -6.30 2.81 -3.42
CA LEU A 231 -7.38 3.78 -3.22
C LEU A 231 -7.59 4.63 -4.48
N LEU A 232 -8.84 4.74 -4.91
CA LEU A 232 -9.26 5.65 -5.98
C LEU A 232 -10.39 6.56 -5.50
N ILE A 233 -10.14 7.86 -5.46
CA ILE A 233 -11.16 8.87 -5.15
C ILE A 233 -11.43 9.67 -6.42
N TYR A 234 -12.65 9.59 -6.93
CA TYR A 234 -13.07 10.39 -8.07
C TYR A 234 -13.32 11.83 -7.63
N PRO A 235 -12.79 12.83 -8.37
CA PRO A 235 -13.16 14.22 -8.12
C PRO A 235 -14.65 14.39 -8.33
N LYS A 236 -15.27 15.10 -7.39
CA LYS A 236 -16.69 15.50 -7.51
C LYS A 236 -16.84 16.64 -8.51
#